data_dfcf2b39eabea6b4725d39c4763fc072
#
_entry.id   dfcf2b39eabea6b4725d39c4763fc072
#
_cell.length_a   1.000
_cell.length_b   1.000
_cell.length_c   1.000
_cell.angle_alpha   90.00
_cell.angle_beta   90.00
_cell.angle_gamma   90.00
#
_symmetry.space_group_name_H-M   'P 1'
#
loop_
_entity.id
_entity.type
_entity.pdbx_description
1 polymer ?
#
loop_
_entity_poly.entity_id
_entity_poly.type
_entity_poly.pdbx_seq_one_letter_code
_entity_poly.pdbx_strand_id
1 'polypeptide(L)'
;TYKEFKSGIEKLEILGATEIALDLRDNPGGFLGVAEQIVDEFLEDDKLILFTKNKRGDIEKSYATIKGDFEDGKVYVLIDENSASASEIVAGALQDNDKGTIVGRRSYGKGLVQREMDLGDGSAVRLTVSRYYTPTGRSIQRPYTNGNRDYYDEYFDRLDSGELLDPEKIKVDDSLKFTTPEGKVVYGGGGIIPDVFVPIDNSMQNETLSFLLRRGFFGNFVFEELEKDRHLHDNASRQVFIDSFEVGSDLVFAFQDYLNLRTESKVTFVAYHEEVKQYIKATLADQLFGAGAFEEVYNQNDIMIDEVIKLSDGK
;
A
#
# COMPACT_ATOMS: atom_id res chain seq x y z
N THR A 1 2.38 -6.12 14.05
CA THR A 1 1.53 -5.90 12.84
C THR A 1 0.15 -6.55 12.99
N TYR A 2 0.02 -7.92 13.08
CA TYR A 2 -1.32 -8.53 13.15
C TYR A 2 -2.14 -8.07 14.36
N LYS A 3 -1.56 -7.98 15.57
CA LYS A 3 -2.26 -7.48 16.75
C LYS A 3 -2.77 -6.04 16.60
N GLU A 4 -2.00 -5.19 15.97
CA GLU A 4 -2.38 -3.79 15.69
C GLU A 4 -3.50 -3.75 14.67
N PHE A 5 -3.38 -4.56 13.60
CA PHE A 5 -4.40 -4.70 12.58
C PHE A 5 -5.73 -5.18 13.18
N LYS A 6 -5.72 -6.26 13.95
CA LYS A 6 -6.92 -6.78 14.62
C LYS A 6 -7.56 -5.75 15.54
N SER A 7 -6.74 -5.08 16.37
CA SER A 7 -7.24 -3.99 17.23
C SER A 7 -7.83 -2.81 16.41
N GLY A 8 -7.33 -2.59 15.20
CA GLY A 8 -7.91 -1.60 14.27
C GLY A 8 -9.30 -2.03 13.78
N ILE A 9 -9.46 -3.27 13.34
CA ILE A 9 -10.76 -3.83 12.92
C ILE A 9 -11.76 -3.76 14.06
N GLU A 10 -11.42 -4.28 15.24
CA GLU A 10 -12.30 -4.24 16.42
C GLU A 10 -12.80 -2.82 16.75
N LYS A 11 -11.93 -1.80 16.61
CA LYS A 11 -12.34 -0.40 16.81
C LYS A 11 -13.31 0.09 15.76
N LEU A 12 -13.06 -0.26 14.49
CA LEU A 12 -13.93 0.13 13.38
C LEU A 12 -15.30 -0.53 13.49
N GLU A 13 -15.38 -1.79 13.90
CA GLU A 13 -16.63 -2.48 14.17
C GLU A 13 -17.44 -1.84 15.32
N ILE A 14 -16.76 -1.48 16.43
CA ILE A 14 -17.39 -0.76 17.54
C ILE A 14 -17.97 0.59 17.06
N LEU A 15 -17.34 1.23 16.08
CA LEU A 15 -17.84 2.46 15.46
C LEU A 15 -18.93 2.21 14.41
N GLY A 16 -19.28 0.96 14.13
CA GLY A 16 -20.32 0.57 13.20
C GLY A 16 -19.88 0.49 11.74
N ALA A 17 -18.58 0.34 11.47
CA ALA A 17 -18.09 0.15 10.11
C ALA A 17 -18.59 -1.18 9.54
N THR A 18 -19.20 -1.13 8.36
CA THR A 18 -19.66 -2.29 7.58
C THR A 18 -18.82 -2.51 6.33
N GLU A 19 -17.98 -1.56 6.00
CA GLU A 19 -17.06 -1.58 4.86
C GLU A 19 -15.67 -1.09 5.31
N ILE A 20 -14.61 -1.71 4.82
CA ILE A 20 -13.23 -1.37 5.18
C ILE A 20 -12.41 -1.19 3.91
N ALA A 21 -11.58 -0.14 3.88
CA ALA A 21 -10.50 0.02 2.92
C ALA A 21 -9.17 -0.38 3.59
N LEU A 22 -8.56 -1.46 3.08
CA LEU A 22 -7.24 -1.91 3.51
C LEU A 22 -6.18 -1.34 2.58
N ASP A 23 -5.35 -0.43 3.08
CA ASP A 23 -4.29 0.19 2.30
C ASP A 23 -3.00 -0.64 2.36
N LEU A 24 -2.61 -1.18 1.21
CA LEU A 24 -1.38 -1.93 0.98
C LEU A 24 -0.45 -1.24 -0.03
N ARG A 25 -0.71 0.02 -0.36
CA ARG A 25 0.17 0.81 -1.23
C ARG A 25 1.53 0.99 -0.57
N ASP A 26 2.60 1.01 -1.37
CA ASP A 26 3.99 1.08 -0.92
C ASP A 26 4.37 0.02 0.13
N ASN A 27 3.60 -1.05 0.26
CA ASN A 27 3.84 -2.13 1.22
C ASN A 27 4.59 -3.30 0.55
N PRO A 28 5.90 -3.48 0.81
CA PRO A 28 6.71 -4.53 0.19
C PRO A 28 6.38 -5.94 0.73
N GLY A 29 5.39 -6.04 1.62
CA GLY A 29 4.99 -7.27 2.27
C GLY A 29 5.75 -7.54 3.58
N GLY A 30 5.76 -8.79 3.97
CA GLY A 30 6.35 -9.22 5.24
C GLY A 30 6.30 -10.74 5.41
N PHE A 31 5.92 -11.18 6.59
CA PHE A 31 5.84 -12.61 6.92
C PHE A 31 4.56 -13.24 6.36
N LEU A 32 4.72 -14.41 5.73
CA LEU A 32 3.62 -15.21 5.17
C LEU A 32 2.50 -15.44 6.20
N GLY A 33 2.85 -15.94 7.40
CA GLY A 33 1.87 -16.23 8.44
C GLY A 33 1.10 -15.01 8.96
N VAL A 34 1.66 -13.79 8.81
CA VAL A 34 0.94 -12.54 9.13
C VAL A 34 -0.09 -12.22 8.04
N ALA A 35 0.26 -12.43 6.77
CA ALA A 35 -0.69 -12.27 5.67
C ALA A 35 -1.86 -13.27 5.78
N GLU A 36 -1.57 -14.54 6.13
CA GLU A 36 -2.60 -15.56 6.37
C GLU A 36 -3.55 -15.14 7.49
N GLN A 37 -3.03 -14.63 8.62
CA GLN A 37 -3.85 -14.14 9.73
C GLN A 37 -4.70 -12.92 9.34
N ILE A 38 -4.18 -12.01 8.52
CA ILE A 38 -4.94 -10.84 8.04
C ILE A 38 -6.08 -11.28 7.11
N VAL A 39 -5.80 -12.21 6.19
CA VAL A 39 -6.82 -12.73 5.28
C VAL A 39 -7.91 -13.51 6.03
N ASP A 40 -7.53 -14.25 7.07
CA ASP A 40 -8.42 -15.01 7.93
C ASP A 40 -9.51 -14.13 8.61
N GLU A 41 -9.22 -12.86 8.88
CA GLU A 41 -10.23 -11.94 9.44
C GLU A 41 -11.38 -11.62 8.48
N PHE A 42 -11.18 -11.86 7.18
CA PHE A 42 -12.14 -11.49 6.14
C PHE A 42 -12.82 -12.68 5.46
N LEU A 43 -12.24 -13.87 5.50
CA LEU A 43 -12.76 -15.03 4.79
C LEU A 43 -13.53 -15.96 5.71
N GLU A 44 -14.64 -16.50 5.20
CA GLU A 44 -15.38 -17.57 5.85
C GLU A 44 -14.51 -18.82 6.07
N ASP A 45 -14.90 -19.64 7.05
CA ASP A 45 -14.25 -20.92 7.37
C ASP A 45 -14.05 -21.79 6.13
N ASP A 46 -12.90 -22.50 6.08
CA ASP A 46 -12.50 -23.44 5.02
C ASP A 46 -12.28 -22.81 3.63
N LYS A 47 -12.30 -21.49 3.49
CA LYS A 47 -11.88 -20.82 2.25
C LYS A 47 -10.36 -20.91 2.08
N LEU A 48 -9.91 -21.28 0.88
CA LEU A 48 -8.48 -21.37 0.58
C LEU A 48 -7.88 -19.96 0.56
N ILE A 49 -6.83 -19.72 1.36
CA ILE A 49 -6.08 -18.46 1.36
C ILE A 49 -5.01 -18.49 0.27
N LEU A 50 -4.19 -19.55 0.27
CA LEU A 50 -3.15 -19.78 -0.71
C LEU A 50 -2.68 -21.25 -0.67
N PHE A 51 -1.87 -21.61 -1.63
CA PHE A 51 -1.02 -22.78 -1.49
C PHE A 51 0.41 -22.49 -1.94
N THR A 52 1.37 -23.22 -1.35
CA THR A 52 2.77 -23.16 -1.76
C THR A 52 3.16 -24.46 -2.46
N LYS A 53 4.10 -24.35 -3.41
CA LYS A 53 4.68 -25.51 -4.10
C LYS A 53 6.20 -25.38 -4.12
N ASN A 54 6.88 -26.37 -3.56
CA ASN A 54 8.34 -26.42 -3.53
C ASN A 54 8.91 -27.04 -4.82
N LYS A 55 10.25 -27.08 -4.92
CA LYS A 55 10.96 -27.65 -6.08
C LYS A 55 10.70 -29.17 -6.27
N ARG A 56 10.34 -29.91 -5.20
CA ARG A 56 10.03 -31.32 -5.25
C ARG A 56 8.61 -31.61 -5.72
N GLY A 57 7.76 -30.56 -5.74
CA GLY A 57 6.35 -30.67 -6.10
C GLY A 57 5.42 -30.84 -4.91
N ASP A 58 5.94 -30.79 -3.67
CA ASP A 58 5.12 -30.85 -2.46
C ASP A 58 4.29 -29.59 -2.36
N ILE A 59 3.01 -29.75 -2.01
CA ILE A 59 2.02 -28.67 -1.91
C ILE A 59 1.58 -28.55 -0.46
N GLU A 60 1.64 -27.34 0.08
CA GLU A 60 1.08 -26.98 1.38
C GLU A 60 -0.02 -25.95 1.15
N LYS A 61 -1.21 -26.17 1.73
CA LYS A 61 -2.37 -25.32 1.61
C LYS A 61 -2.69 -24.63 2.92
N SER A 62 -3.07 -23.38 2.87
CA SER A 62 -3.54 -22.60 4.00
C SER A 62 -5.00 -22.21 3.78
N TYR A 63 -5.82 -22.40 4.81
CA TYR A 63 -7.26 -22.14 4.79
C TYR A 63 -7.64 -21.15 5.89
N ALA A 64 -8.68 -20.41 5.65
CA ALA A 64 -9.33 -19.57 6.65
C ALA A 64 -9.99 -20.43 7.74
N THR A 65 -10.16 -19.83 8.91
CA THR A 65 -10.73 -20.46 10.10
C THR A 65 -11.97 -19.68 10.59
N ILE A 66 -12.72 -20.25 11.52
CA ILE A 66 -13.90 -19.61 12.13
C ILE A 66 -13.57 -18.40 13.04
N LYS A 67 -12.37 -17.84 12.95
CA LYS A 67 -11.91 -16.81 13.88
C LYS A 67 -11.96 -15.39 13.31
N GLY A 68 -12.41 -15.24 12.08
CA GLY A 68 -12.52 -13.94 11.42
C GLY A 68 -13.59 -13.07 12.09
N ASP A 69 -13.27 -11.78 12.25
CA ASP A 69 -14.21 -10.83 12.87
C ASP A 69 -14.94 -9.99 11.80
N PHE A 70 -14.49 -9.97 10.54
CA PHE A 70 -15.04 -9.13 9.47
C PHE A 70 -15.47 -9.92 8.21
N GLU A 71 -16.01 -11.12 8.42
CA GLU A 71 -16.41 -12.02 7.33
C GLU A 71 -17.62 -11.47 6.53
N ASP A 72 -18.55 -10.78 7.17
CA ASP A 72 -19.76 -10.23 6.53
C ASP A 72 -19.56 -8.84 5.89
N GLY A 73 -18.50 -8.12 6.26
CA GLY A 73 -18.24 -6.76 5.79
C GLY A 73 -17.69 -6.71 4.37
N LYS A 74 -17.88 -5.59 3.67
CA LYS A 74 -17.22 -5.33 2.39
C LYS A 74 -15.77 -4.91 2.59
N VAL A 75 -14.91 -5.37 1.70
CA VAL A 75 -13.48 -5.08 1.74
C VAL A 75 -13.01 -4.50 0.42
N TYR A 76 -12.40 -3.33 0.47
CA TYR A 76 -11.63 -2.75 -0.61
C TYR A 76 -10.15 -2.86 -0.28
N VAL A 77 -9.31 -3.22 -1.24
CA VAL A 77 -7.86 -3.34 -1.03
C VAL A 77 -7.16 -2.42 -1.98
N LEU A 78 -6.47 -1.41 -1.43
CA LEU A 78 -5.68 -0.48 -2.22
C LEU A 78 -4.30 -1.07 -2.48
N ILE A 79 -3.92 -1.16 -3.75
CA ILE A 79 -2.60 -1.61 -4.17
C ILE A 79 -1.97 -0.68 -5.20
N ASP A 80 -0.65 -0.71 -5.26
CA ASP A 80 0.13 -0.04 -6.27
C ASP A 80 1.30 -0.91 -6.78
N GLU A 81 2.13 -0.37 -7.64
CA GLU A 81 3.29 -1.04 -8.23
C GLU A 81 4.35 -1.48 -7.21
N ASN A 82 4.31 -0.95 -5.99
CA ASN A 82 5.22 -1.27 -4.88
C ASN A 82 4.62 -2.28 -3.90
N SER A 83 3.32 -2.56 -4.00
CA SER A 83 2.66 -3.62 -3.22
C SER A 83 3.22 -4.98 -3.63
N ALA A 84 3.91 -5.68 -2.71
CA ALA A 84 4.66 -6.88 -3.05
C ALA A 84 4.52 -8.01 -2.03
N SER A 85 4.77 -9.26 -2.48
CA SER A 85 4.94 -10.43 -1.59
C SER A 85 3.72 -10.68 -0.69
N ALA A 86 3.82 -10.51 0.64
CA ALA A 86 2.72 -10.72 1.58
C ALA A 86 1.51 -9.82 1.30
N SER A 87 1.71 -8.59 0.82
CA SER A 87 0.63 -7.70 0.37
C SER A 87 -0.13 -8.27 -0.83
N GLU A 88 0.61 -8.91 -1.76
CA GLU A 88 0.01 -9.57 -2.91
C GLU A 88 -0.71 -10.88 -2.53
N ILE A 89 -0.30 -11.54 -1.45
CA ILE A 89 -1.04 -12.67 -0.87
C ILE A 89 -2.39 -12.21 -0.36
N VAL A 90 -2.42 -11.12 0.42
CA VAL A 90 -3.68 -10.55 0.94
C VAL A 90 -4.59 -10.13 -0.20
N ALA A 91 -4.10 -9.30 -1.12
CA ALA A 91 -4.89 -8.83 -2.26
C ALA A 91 -5.39 -9.99 -3.15
N GLY A 92 -4.50 -10.93 -3.49
CA GLY A 92 -4.84 -12.07 -4.34
C GLY A 92 -5.80 -13.07 -3.69
N ALA A 93 -5.66 -13.33 -2.39
CA ALA A 93 -6.59 -14.20 -1.67
C ALA A 93 -8.00 -13.62 -1.59
N LEU A 94 -8.11 -12.32 -1.30
CA LEU A 94 -9.40 -11.63 -1.23
C LEU A 94 -10.04 -11.48 -2.62
N GLN A 95 -9.25 -11.17 -3.66
CA GLN A 95 -9.74 -11.10 -5.04
C GLN A 95 -10.24 -12.45 -5.55
N ASP A 96 -9.46 -13.51 -5.33
CA ASP A 96 -9.75 -14.84 -5.87
C ASP A 96 -10.90 -15.56 -5.14
N ASN A 97 -11.22 -15.16 -3.91
CA ASN A 97 -12.42 -15.60 -3.18
C ASN A 97 -13.63 -14.69 -3.41
N ASP A 98 -13.56 -13.71 -4.32
CA ASP A 98 -14.61 -12.72 -4.59
C ASP A 98 -15.04 -11.91 -3.35
N LYS A 99 -14.15 -11.83 -2.35
CA LYS A 99 -14.39 -11.12 -1.08
C LYS A 99 -13.99 -9.67 -1.14
N GLY A 100 -12.88 -9.37 -1.82
CA GLY A 100 -12.32 -8.03 -1.89
C GLY A 100 -12.41 -7.41 -3.28
N THR A 101 -12.70 -6.11 -3.35
CA THR A 101 -12.53 -5.30 -4.55
C THR A 101 -11.14 -4.67 -4.52
N ILE A 102 -10.31 -5.01 -5.49
CA ILE A 102 -8.94 -4.50 -5.59
C ILE A 102 -8.95 -3.20 -6.38
N VAL A 103 -8.44 -2.13 -5.77
CA VAL A 103 -8.44 -0.77 -6.33
C VAL A 103 -7.01 -0.26 -6.46
N GLY A 104 -6.69 0.36 -7.58
CA GLY A 104 -5.40 1.00 -7.79
C GLY A 104 -4.66 0.55 -9.05
N ARG A 105 -3.40 0.13 -8.94
CA ARG A 105 -2.54 -0.28 -10.04
C ARG A 105 -2.00 -1.68 -9.85
N ARG A 106 -1.55 -2.29 -10.93
CA ARG A 106 -0.97 -3.65 -10.91
C ARG A 106 0.21 -3.74 -9.94
N SER A 107 0.17 -4.73 -9.05
CA SER A 107 1.18 -4.95 -8.01
C SER A 107 2.54 -5.39 -8.57
N TYR A 108 3.52 -5.56 -7.69
CA TYR A 108 4.91 -5.84 -8.03
C TYR A 108 5.15 -7.17 -8.76
N GLY A 109 4.46 -8.24 -8.37
CA GLY A 109 4.63 -9.57 -8.97
C GLY A 109 5.73 -10.43 -8.33
N LYS A 110 5.79 -10.49 -6.99
CA LYS A 110 6.72 -11.35 -6.24
C LYS A 110 6.00 -12.55 -5.61
N GLY A 111 5.91 -13.65 -6.35
CA GLY A 111 5.25 -14.90 -5.94
C GLY A 111 6.19 -15.95 -5.35
N LEU A 112 7.30 -15.54 -4.69
CA LEU A 112 8.33 -16.43 -4.15
C LEU A 112 8.31 -16.43 -2.62
N VAL A 113 8.39 -17.63 -2.04
CA VAL A 113 8.61 -17.80 -0.59
C VAL A 113 10.10 -17.95 -0.32
N GLN A 114 10.64 -17.06 0.49
CA GLN A 114 12.03 -17.06 0.91
C GLN A 114 12.13 -17.47 2.37
N ARG A 115 13.13 -18.25 2.71
CA ARG A 115 13.49 -18.61 4.09
C ARG A 115 14.91 -18.16 4.39
N GLU A 116 15.08 -17.54 5.53
CA GLU A 116 16.38 -17.22 6.10
C GLU A 116 16.85 -18.38 6.97
N MET A 117 18.10 -18.77 6.81
CA MET A 117 18.76 -19.83 7.56
C MET A 117 20.02 -19.27 8.20
N ASP A 118 20.08 -19.33 9.52
CA ASP A 118 21.24 -18.95 10.31
C ASP A 118 22.36 -19.98 10.10
N LEU A 119 23.58 -19.53 9.88
CA LEU A 119 24.76 -20.38 9.69
C LEU A 119 25.55 -20.62 11.00
N GLY A 120 25.09 -20.04 12.13
CA GLY A 120 25.66 -20.28 13.47
C GLY A 120 26.88 -19.45 13.81
N ASP A 121 27.37 -18.62 12.91
CA ASP A 121 28.49 -17.67 13.11
C ASP A 121 28.04 -16.20 13.13
N GLY A 122 26.72 -15.98 13.18
CA GLY A 122 26.10 -14.66 13.09
C GLY A 122 25.80 -14.23 11.65
N SER A 123 26.17 -15.03 10.66
CA SER A 123 25.75 -14.84 9.28
C SER A 123 24.50 -15.68 8.95
N ALA A 124 23.74 -15.25 7.94
CA ALA A 124 22.57 -15.98 7.46
C ALA A 124 22.50 -16.00 5.95
N VAL A 125 21.85 -17.05 5.40
CA VAL A 125 21.56 -17.15 3.97
C VAL A 125 20.05 -17.11 3.75
N ARG A 126 19.60 -16.30 2.80
CA ARG A 126 18.19 -16.24 2.38
C ARG A 126 18.02 -16.92 1.03
N LEU A 127 17.22 -17.97 0.99
CA LEU A 127 16.97 -18.76 -0.21
C LEU A 127 15.49 -18.84 -0.53
N THR A 128 15.18 -18.87 -1.83
CA THR A 128 13.84 -19.21 -2.32
C THR A 128 13.61 -20.70 -2.15
N VAL A 129 12.57 -21.07 -1.41
CA VAL A 129 12.23 -22.46 -1.08
C VAL A 129 10.97 -22.95 -1.79
N SER A 130 10.02 -22.06 -2.10
CA SER A 130 8.74 -22.38 -2.74
C SER A 130 8.25 -21.21 -3.58
N ARG A 131 7.28 -21.50 -4.44
CA ARG A 131 6.39 -20.49 -5.04
C ARG A 131 5.04 -20.57 -4.35
N TYR A 132 4.37 -19.44 -4.21
CA TYR A 132 2.99 -19.43 -3.77
C TYR A 132 2.03 -19.17 -4.94
N TYR A 133 0.82 -19.62 -4.75
CA TYR A 133 -0.28 -19.54 -5.69
C TYR A 133 -1.52 -19.06 -4.95
N THR A 134 -2.30 -18.23 -5.60
CA THR A 134 -3.57 -17.74 -5.07
C THR A 134 -4.66 -18.83 -5.13
N PRO A 135 -5.84 -18.62 -4.54
CA PRO A 135 -6.92 -19.63 -4.50
C PRO A 135 -7.34 -20.18 -5.87
N THR A 136 -7.36 -19.37 -6.92
CA THR A 136 -7.66 -19.83 -8.28
C THR A 136 -6.56 -20.68 -8.90
N GLY A 137 -5.39 -20.77 -8.28
CA GLY A 137 -4.23 -21.52 -8.77
C GLY A 137 -3.27 -20.69 -9.63
N ARG A 138 -3.48 -19.40 -9.80
CA ARG A 138 -2.56 -18.54 -10.54
C ARG A 138 -1.29 -18.25 -9.74
N SER A 139 -0.14 -18.27 -10.43
CA SER A 139 1.11 -17.72 -9.90
C SER A 139 1.21 -16.27 -10.31
N ILE A 140 1.41 -15.39 -9.35
CA ILE A 140 1.57 -13.96 -9.63
C ILE A 140 3.03 -13.57 -9.93
N GLN A 141 3.95 -14.53 -9.83
CA GLN A 141 5.37 -14.28 -10.06
C GLN A 141 5.63 -13.82 -11.49
N ARG A 142 6.18 -12.64 -11.64
CA ARG A 142 6.66 -12.14 -12.92
C ARG A 142 7.92 -12.90 -13.38
N PRO A 143 8.10 -13.11 -14.69
CA PRO A 143 9.19 -13.93 -15.21
C PRO A 143 10.58 -13.30 -15.00
N TYR A 144 11.60 -14.15 -14.84
CA TYR A 144 13.03 -13.80 -14.80
C TYR A 144 13.73 -14.07 -16.14
N THR A 145 12.99 -14.13 -17.24
CA THR A 145 13.49 -14.65 -18.51
C THR A 145 14.67 -13.90 -19.09
N ASN A 146 14.78 -12.60 -18.79
CA ASN A 146 15.83 -11.74 -19.36
C ASN A 146 16.92 -11.36 -18.34
N GLY A 147 16.91 -12.00 -17.16
CA GLY A 147 17.89 -11.77 -16.11
C GLY A 147 17.49 -10.74 -15.06
N ASN A 148 18.40 -10.52 -14.10
CA ASN A 148 18.09 -9.68 -12.93
C ASN A 148 17.87 -8.20 -13.28
N ARG A 149 18.57 -7.69 -14.28
CA ARG A 149 18.50 -6.25 -14.64
C ARG A 149 17.09 -5.91 -15.10
N ASP A 150 16.57 -6.62 -16.10
CA ASP A 150 15.21 -6.40 -16.62
C ASP A 150 14.14 -6.61 -15.56
N TYR A 151 14.39 -7.53 -14.60
CA TYR A 151 13.48 -7.74 -13.48
C TYR A 151 13.36 -6.51 -12.56
N TYR A 152 14.44 -5.79 -12.32
CA TYR A 152 14.42 -4.58 -11.48
C TYR A 152 14.05 -3.31 -12.26
N ASP A 153 14.32 -3.28 -13.55
CA ASP A 153 14.02 -2.13 -14.43
C ASP A 153 12.53 -2.10 -14.87
N GLU A 154 11.73 -3.15 -14.58
CA GLU A 154 10.32 -3.26 -15.00
C GLU A 154 9.45 -2.08 -14.55
N TYR A 155 9.74 -1.44 -13.43
CA TYR A 155 9.02 -0.23 -13.00
C TYR A 155 9.14 0.88 -14.06
N PHE A 156 10.34 1.10 -14.58
CA PHE A 156 10.57 2.08 -15.64
C PHE A 156 9.89 1.67 -16.94
N ASP A 157 9.90 0.36 -17.27
CA ASP A 157 9.18 -0.16 -18.43
C ASP A 157 7.67 0.06 -18.33
N ARG A 158 7.08 -0.09 -17.15
CA ARG A 158 5.66 0.20 -16.88
C ARG A 158 5.35 1.69 -17.03
N LEU A 159 6.23 2.54 -16.54
CA LEU A 159 6.10 4.00 -16.67
C LEU A 159 6.20 4.41 -18.15
N ASP A 160 7.24 3.96 -18.84
CA ASP A 160 7.53 4.30 -20.24
C ASP A 160 6.45 3.75 -21.20
N SER A 161 5.90 2.58 -20.92
CA SER A 161 4.76 2.03 -21.70
C SER A 161 3.46 2.78 -21.45
N GLY A 162 3.38 3.56 -20.37
CA GLY A 162 2.18 4.25 -19.89
C GLY A 162 1.18 3.34 -19.17
N GLU A 163 1.61 2.15 -18.72
CA GLU A 163 0.77 1.22 -17.95
C GLU A 163 0.24 1.85 -16.66
N LEU A 164 1.04 2.72 -16.02
CA LEU A 164 0.64 3.38 -14.77
C LEU A 164 -0.46 4.45 -14.97
N LEU A 165 -0.76 4.80 -16.23
CA LEU A 165 -1.75 5.82 -16.59
C LEU A 165 -2.99 5.24 -17.30
N ASP A 166 -2.87 4.03 -17.89
CA ASP A 166 -3.88 3.47 -18.76
C ASP A 166 -3.96 1.94 -18.58
N PRO A 167 -5.10 1.42 -18.09
CA PRO A 167 -5.28 -0.01 -17.85
C PRO A 167 -5.21 -0.86 -19.11
N GLU A 168 -5.52 -0.31 -20.29
CA GLU A 168 -5.45 -1.05 -21.56
C GLU A 168 -4.02 -1.40 -21.96
N LYS A 169 -3.02 -0.75 -21.32
CA LYS A 169 -1.60 -1.02 -21.53
C LYS A 169 -1.03 -2.10 -20.63
N ILE A 170 -1.83 -2.61 -19.69
CA ILE A 170 -1.44 -3.76 -18.88
C ILE A 170 -1.32 -4.98 -19.79
N LYS A 171 -0.09 -5.51 -19.90
CA LYS A 171 0.13 -6.71 -20.71
C LYS A 171 -0.27 -7.94 -19.92
N VAL A 172 -1.17 -8.73 -20.49
CA VAL A 172 -1.63 -10.01 -19.94
C VAL A 172 -1.27 -11.16 -20.91
N ASP A 173 -1.11 -12.35 -20.36
CA ASP A 173 -0.96 -13.58 -21.13
C ASP A 173 -2.24 -14.39 -21.01
N ASP A 174 -2.96 -14.55 -22.11
CA ASP A 174 -4.22 -15.30 -22.14
C ASP A 174 -4.07 -16.78 -21.75
N SER A 175 -2.87 -17.34 -21.84
CA SER A 175 -2.58 -18.69 -21.35
C SER A 175 -2.55 -18.77 -19.81
N LEU A 176 -2.45 -17.62 -19.13
CA LEU A 176 -2.44 -17.49 -17.67
C LEU A 176 -3.76 -16.86 -17.14
N LYS A 177 -4.84 -17.08 -17.86
CA LYS A 177 -6.18 -16.67 -17.48
C LYS A 177 -6.81 -17.66 -16.52
N PHE A 178 -7.37 -17.16 -15.42
CA PHE A 178 -8.08 -17.92 -14.40
C PHE A 178 -9.45 -17.29 -14.15
N THR A 179 -10.32 -18.00 -13.44
CA THR A 179 -11.68 -17.52 -13.13
C THR A 179 -11.95 -17.77 -11.65
N THR A 180 -12.49 -16.75 -10.99
CA THR A 180 -12.94 -16.85 -9.60
C THR A 180 -14.26 -17.62 -9.50
N PRO A 181 -14.71 -18.02 -8.29
CA PRO A 181 -15.98 -18.70 -8.10
C PRO A 181 -17.20 -17.96 -8.67
N GLU A 182 -17.23 -16.62 -8.62
CA GLU A 182 -18.30 -15.80 -9.18
C GLU A 182 -18.15 -15.49 -10.69
N GLY A 183 -17.08 -15.99 -11.29
CA GLY A 183 -16.85 -15.85 -12.73
C GLY A 183 -16.01 -14.64 -13.16
N LYS A 184 -15.40 -13.92 -12.21
CA LYS A 184 -14.48 -12.84 -12.50
C LYS A 184 -13.21 -13.40 -13.15
N VAL A 185 -12.72 -12.73 -14.19
CA VAL A 185 -11.47 -13.09 -14.86
C VAL A 185 -10.30 -12.46 -14.17
N VAL A 186 -9.30 -13.26 -13.83
CA VAL A 186 -8.03 -12.84 -13.21
C VAL A 186 -6.85 -13.45 -13.96
N TYR A 187 -5.69 -12.80 -13.93
CA TYR A 187 -4.51 -13.23 -14.67
C TYR A 187 -3.34 -13.52 -13.72
N GLY A 188 -2.51 -14.48 -14.10
CA GLY A 188 -1.23 -14.78 -13.46
C GLY A 188 -0.04 -14.17 -14.20
N GLY A 189 1.16 -14.40 -13.67
CA GLY A 189 2.43 -14.13 -14.36
C GLY A 189 2.97 -12.70 -14.23
N GLY A 190 2.33 -11.80 -13.50
CA GLY A 190 2.79 -10.42 -13.47
C GLY A 190 2.23 -9.55 -12.34
N GLY A 191 1.96 -10.09 -11.17
CA GLY A 191 1.34 -9.36 -10.05
C GLY A 191 -0.17 -9.49 -10.04
N ILE A 192 -0.80 -8.77 -9.12
CA ILE A 192 -2.26 -8.64 -9.00
C ILE A 192 -2.72 -7.46 -9.84
N ILE A 193 -3.62 -7.69 -10.77
CA ILE A 193 -4.27 -6.64 -11.55
C ILE A 193 -5.49 -6.17 -10.78
N PRO A 194 -5.68 -4.86 -10.56
CA PRO A 194 -6.82 -4.35 -9.82
C PRO A 194 -8.15 -4.57 -10.57
N ASP A 195 -9.24 -4.68 -9.83
CA ASP A 195 -10.60 -4.71 -10.38
C ASP A 195 -11.03 -3.32 -10.85
N VAL A 196 -10.58 -2.30 -10.14
CA VAL A 196 -10.82 -0.88 -10.45
C VAL A 196 -9.47 -0.18 -10.57
N PHE A 197 -9.14 0.23 -11.77
CA PHE A 197 -7.87 0.92 -12.04
C PHE A 197 -7.96 2.40 -11.65
N VAL A 198 -6.96 2.86 -10.90
CA VAL A 198 -6.75 4.27 -10.60
C VAL A 198 -5.36 4.66 -11.06
N PRO A 199 -5.22 5.62 -11.99
CA PRO A 199 -3.93 6.00 -12.54
C PRO A 199 -3.02 6.61 -11.46
N ILE A 200 -1.70 6.59 -11.74
CA ILE A 200 -0.75 7.29 -10.88
C ILE A 200 -1.03 8.80 -10.96
N ASP A 201 -1.00 9.46 -9.82
CA ASP A 201 -1.06 10.91 -9.79
C ASP A 201 0.30 11.49 -10.24
N ASN A 202 0.29 12.20 -11.36
CA ASN A 202 1.49 12.83 -11.92
C ASN A 202 2.08 13.91 -11.00
N SER A 203 1.29 14.47 -10.08
CA SER A 203 1.79 15.44 -9.10
C SER A 203 2.80 14.80 -8.15
N MET A 204 2.65 13.50 -7.85
CA MET A 204 3.53 12.71 -6.98
C MET A 204 4.84 12.25 -7.65
N GLN A 205 4.98 12.38 -8.97
CA GLN A 205 6.21 12.01 -9.70
C GLN A 205 7.35 13.04 -9.56
N ASN A 206 7.19 14.04 -8.69
CA ASN A 206 8.21 15.03 -8.48
C ASN A 206 9.40 14.46 -7.70
N GLU A 207 10.53 14.26 -8.39
CA GLU A 207 11.78 13.77 -7.79
C GLU A 207 12.21 14.62 -6.58
N THR A 208 11.95 15.92 -6.63
CA THR A 208 12.27 16.84 -5.54
C THR A 208 11.42 16.54 -4.31
N LEU A 209 10.11 16.38 -4.46
CA LEU A 209 9.22 16.03 -3.34
C LEU A 209 9.59 14.68 -2.74
N SER A 210 9.82 13.67 -3.57
CA SER A 210 10.30 12.35 -3.15
C SER A 210 11.65 12.40 -2.40
N PHE A 211 12.55 13.27 -2.83
CA PHE A 211 13.83 13.51 -2.15
C PHE A 211 13.59 14.14 -0.76
N LEU A 212 12.74 15.16 -0.67
CA LEU A 212 12.44 15.85 0.59
C LEU A 212 11.81 14.91 1.62
N LEU A 213 10.89 14.06 1.18
CA LEU A 213 10.24 13.04 2.02
C LEU A 213 11.24 12.01 2.55
N ARG A 214 12.02 11.39 1.65
CA ARG A 214 13.02 10.37 2.03
C ARG A 214 14.09 10.90 2.97
N ARG A 215 14.41 12.18 2.92
CA ARG A 215 15.39 12.83 3.79
C ARG A 215 14.81 13.35 5.10
N GLY A 216 13.50 13.23 5.31
CA GLY A 216 12.82 13.67 6.52
C GLY A 216 12.79 15.19 6.71
N PHE A 217 12.91 15.97 5.64
CA PHE A 217 12.94 17.43 5.74
C PHE A 217 11.66 18.00 6.33
N PHE A 218 10.49 17.44 5.99
CA PHE A 218 9.22 17.89 6.55
C PHE A 218 9.16 17.68 8.07
N GLY A 219 9.52 16.49 8.55
CA GLY A 219 9.51 16.16 9.98
C GLY A 219 10.44 17.06 10.79
N ASN A 220 11.66 17.27 10.31
CA ASN A 220 12.64 18.12 10.98
C ASN A 220 12.22 19.62 10.97
N PHE A 221 11.70 20.11 9.84
CA PHE A 221 11.22 21.49 9.74
C PHE A 221 10.05 21.74 10.71
N VAL A 222 9.05 20.89 10.67
CA VAL A 222 7.87 21.02 11.54
C VAL A 222 8.26 20.95 13.02
N PHE A 223 9.17 20.05 13.37
CA PHE A 223 9.71 19.99 14.73
C PHE A 223 10.36 21.31 15.15
N GLU A 224 11.22 21.90 14.30
CA GLU A 224 11.86 23.19 14.59
C GLU A 224 10.85 24.34 14.69
N GLU A 225 9.77 24.34 13.88
CA GLU A 225 8.71 25.34 13.95
C GLU A 225 7.91 25.24 15.27
N LEU A 226 7.53 24.02 15.67
CA LEU A 226 6.82 23.77 16.92
C LEU A 226 7.67 24.14 18.15
N GLU A 227 9.00 23.94 18.08
CA GLU A 227 9.92 24.34 19.16
C GLU A 227 10.03 25.87 19.35
N LYS A 228 9.69 26.69 18.34
CA LYS A 228 9.68 28.15 18.46
C LYS A 228 8.54 28.65 19.36
N ASP A 229 7.40 27.97 19.32
CA ASP A 229 6.26 28.24 20.20
C ASP A 229 5.50 26.95 20.52
N ARG A 230 5.96 26.25 21.56
CA ARG A 230 5.37 25.00 22.03
C ARG A 230 3.91 25.11 22.46
N HIS A 231 3.46 26.30 22.77
CA HIS A 231 2.13 26.55 23.32
C HIS A 231 1.10 26.97 22.23
N LEU A 232 1.54 27.22 21.02
CA LEU A 232 0.69 27.71 19.93
C LEU A 232 -0.53 26.80 19.68
N HIS A 233 -0.40 25.51 19.91
CA HIS A 233 -1.42 24.51 19.63
C HIS A 233 -1.92 23.72 20.86
N ASP A 234 -1.53 24.11 22.10
CA ASP A 234 -1.88 23.39 23.34
C ASP A 234 -3.38 23.15 23.55
N ASN A 235 -4.24 23.98 22.98
CA ASN A 235 -5.70 23.88 23.10
C ASN A 235 -6.40 23.46 21.79
N ALA A 236 -5.67 23.09 20.73
CA ALA A 236 -6.26 22.65 19.49
C ALA A 236 -6.83 21.22 19.64
N SER A 237 -8.13 21.04 19.36
CA SER A 237 -8.64 19.67 19.21
C SER A 237 -8.18 19.09 17.87
N ARG A 238 -7.85 17.80 17.85
CA ARG A 238 -7.45 17.07 16.62
C ARG A 238 -8.41 17.34 15.47
N GLN A 239 -9.71 17.14 15.68
CA GLN A 239 -10.72 17.29 14.63
C GLN A 239 -10.78 18.73 14.08
N VAL A 240 -10.78 19.72 14.97
CA VAL A 240 -10.78 21.13 14.55
C VAL A 240 -9.53 21.49 13.74
N PHE A 241 -8.36 20.96 14.13
CA PHE A 241 -7.13 21.16 13.38
C PHE A 241 -7.21 20.52 11.99
N ILE A 242 -7.64 19.27 11.91
CA ILE A 242 -7.75 18.54 10.65
C ILE A 242 -8.72 19.23 9.68
N ASP A 243 -9.89 19.68 10.19
CA ASP A 243 -10.95 20.24 9.36
C ASP A 243 -10.68 21.69 8.94
N SER A 244 -10.02 22.49 9.77
CA SER A 244 -9.99 23.95 9.57
C SER A 244 -8.60 24.59 9.52
N PHE A 245 -7.54 23.89 9.91
CA PHE A 245 -6.19 24.46 9.82
C PHE A 245 -5.72 24.50 8.36
N GLU A 246 -5.27 25.69 7.93
CA GLU A 246 -4.67 25.88 6.60
C GLU A 246 -3.22 26.33 6.74
N VAL A 247 -2.35 25.71 5.93
CA VAL A 247 -0.94 26.12 5.85
C VAL A 247 -0.84 27.41 5.04
N GLY A 248 -0.49 28.50 5.70
CA GLY A 248 -0.29 29.81 5.07
C GLY A 248 0.97 29.84 4.20
N SER A 249 1.03 30.84 3.31
CA SER A 249 2.18 31.04 2.43
C SER A 249 3.47 31.36 3.20
N ASP A 250 3.36 32.00 4.36
CA ASP A 250 4.47 32.30 5.26
C ASP A 250 5.18 31.04 5.75
N LEU A 251 4.42 29.99 6.11
CA LEU A 251 4.99 28.70 6.54
C LEU A 251 5.66 27.95 5.35
N VAL A 252 5.09 28.05 4.16
CA VAL A 252 5.70 27.50 2.94
C VAL A 252 7.01 28.22 2.58
N PHE A 253 7.05 29.56 2.70
CA PHE A 253 8.28 30.32 2.51
C PHE A 253 9.33 29.99 3.57
N ALA A 254 8.92 29.85 4.83
CA ALA A 254 9.82 29.42 5.90
C ALA A 254 10.43 28.02 5.61
N PHE A 255 9.62 27.09 5.09
CA PHE A 255 10.11 25.78 4.66
C PHE A 255 11.10 25.88 3.50
N GLN A 256 10.83 26.72 2.53
CA GLN A 256 11.76 26.98 1.42
C GLN A 256 13.09 27.54 1.90
N ASP A 257 13.06 28.52 2.80
CA ASP A 257 14.28 29.09 3.39
C ASP A 257 15.04 28.06 4.22
N TYR A 258 14.32 27.24 4.99
CA TYR A 258 14.87 26.12 5.75
C TYR A 258 15.66 25.15 4.83
N LEU A 259 15.09 24.79 3.67
CA LEU A 259 15.74 23.93 2.70
C LEU A 259 16.95 24.59 2.03
N ASN A 260 16.82 25.85 1.62
CA ASN A 260 17.90 26.60 0.98
C ASN A 260 19.16 26.76 1.87
N LEU A 261 18.98 26.66 3.21
CA LEU A 261 20.08 26.65 4.18
C LEU A 261 20.74 25.27 4.33
N ARG A 262 20.05 24.17 3.93
CA ARG A 262 20.46 22.78 4.19
C ARG A 262 20.72 21.95 2.93
N THR A 263 20.41 22.50 1.77
CA THR A 263 20.64 21.86 0.48
C THR A 263 21.58 22.71 -0.39
N GLU A 264 22.39 22.05 -1.23
CA GLU A 264 23.28 22.76 -2.16
C GLU A 264 22.52 23.41 -3.32
N SER A 265 21.37 22.85 -3.68
CA SER A 265 20.52 23.34 -4.77
C SER A 265 19.36 24.17 -4.21
N LYS A 266 19.06 25.28 -4.87
CA LYS A 266 17.84 26.04 -4.55
C LYS A 266 16.60 25.24 -4.93
N VAL A 267 15.76 24.99 -3.97
CA VAL A 267 14.48 24.30 -4.15
C VAL A 267 13.38 25.34 -4.37
N THR A 268 12.51 25.10 -5.35
CA THR A 268 11.32 25.95 -5.61
C THR A 268 10.07 25.08 -5.65
N PHE A 269 8.94 25.58 -5.16
CA PHE A 269 7.68 24.83 -4.98
C PHE A 269 6.56 25.27 -5.94
N VAL A 270 6.88 26.03 -6.99
CA VAL A 270 5.84 26.62 -7.86
C VAL A 270 4.92 25.54 -8.49
N ALA A 271 5.47 24.39 -8.84
CA ALA A 271 4.76 23.32 -9.51
C ALA A 271 4.01 22.35 -8.56
N TYR A 272 4.32 22.34 -7.26
CA TYR A 272 3.80 21.39 -6.26
C TYR A 272 3.58 22.04 -4.89
N HIS A 273 3.11 23.27 -4.94
CA HIS A 273 2.90 24.11 -3.75
C HIS A 273 1.80 23.55 -2.83
N GLU A 274 0.75 22.98 -3.38
CA GLU A 274 -0.35 22.42 -2.61
C GLU A 274 0.04 21.09 -1.93
N GLU A 275 0.82 20.26 -2.61
CA GLU A 275 1.36 19.03 -2.03
C GLU A 275 2.30 19.34 -0.86
N VAL A 276 3.15 20.36 -0.99
CA VAL A 276 4.00 20.82 0.13
C VAL A 276 3.17 21.28 1.31
N LYS A 277 2.09 22.04 1.10
CA LYS A 277 1.16 22.43 2.17
C LYS A 277 0.52 21.25 2.85
N GLN A 278 0.05 20.26 2.04
CA GLN A 278 -0.57 19.06 2.56
C GLN A 278 0.41 18.26 3.43
N TYR A 279 1.66 18.07 2.97
CA TYR A 279 2.68 17.38 3.76
C TYR A 279 3.07 18.14 5.03
N ILE A 280 3.16 19.46 5.00
CA ILE A 280 3.41 20.28 6.20
C ILE A 280 2.24 20.10 7.18
N LYS A 281 0.98 20.22 6.72
CA LYS A 281 -0.20 20.02 7.56
C LYS A 281 -0.27 18.63 8.17
N ALA A 282 -0.06 17.60 7.35
CA ALA A 282 -0.08 16.21 7.81
C ALA A 282 1.03 15.94 8.85
N THR A 283 2.23 16.49 8.62
CA THR A 283 3.35 16.33 9.55
C THR A 283 3.11 17.11 10.87
N LEU A 284 2.48 18.30 10.80
CA LEU A 284 2.04 19.03 11.99
C LEU A 284 1.01 18.22 12.77
N ALA A 285 0.03 17.63 12.08
CA ALA A 285 -0.99 16.79 12.72
C ALA A 285 -0.37 15.59 13.43
N ASP A 286 0.59 14.90 12.80
CA ASP A 286 1.30 13.78 13.40
C ASP A 286 2.05 14.17 14.68
N GLN A 287 2.81 15.26 14.64
CA GLN A 287 3.61 15.71 15.79
C GLN A 287 2.76 16.28 16.94
N LEU A 288 1.59 16.84 16.63
CA LEU A 288 0.68 17.41 17.65
C LEU A 288 -0.24 16.35 18.28
N PHE A 289 -0.74 15.41 17.48
CA PHE A 289 -1.82 14.51 17.90
C PHE A 289 -1.44 13.01 17.85
N GLY A 290 -0.26 12.69 17.33
CA GLY A 290 0.26 11.33 17.27
C GLY A 290 -0.30 10.50 16.11
N ALA A 291 -0.06 9.18 16.19
CA ALA A 291 -0.32 8.25 15.11
C ALA A 291 -1.74 8.30 14.55
N GLY A 292 -1.85 8.21 13.24
CA GLY A 292 -3.09 8.26 12.47
C GLY A 292 -3.54 9.68 12.10
N ALA A 293 -2.94 10.74 12.67
CA ALA A 293 -3.32 12.10 12.32
C ALA A 293 -2.68 12.55 10.99
N PHE A 294 -1.50 12.01 10.66
CA PHE A 294 -0.90 12.22 9.36
C PHE A 294 -1.77 11.66 8.24
N GLU A 295 -2.16 10.41 8.37
CA GLU A 295 -2.96 9.70 7.39
C GLU A 295 -4.34 10.34 7.22
N GLU A 296 -4.95 10.78 8.32
CA GLU A 296 -6.26 11.45 8.30
C GLU A 296 -6.24 12.76 7.49
N VAL A 297 -5.16 13.54 7.59
CA VAL A 297 -4.97 14.75 6.77
C VAL A 297 -4.58 14.39 5.33
N TYR A 298 -3.65 13.45 5.18
CA TYR A 298 -3.09 13.11 3.87
C TYR A 298 -4.13 12.48 2.94
N ASN A 299 -5.00 11.64 3.48
CA ASN A 299 -6.01 10.91 2.73
C ASN A 299 -7.24 11.77 2.33
N GLN A 300 -7.36 13.02 2.81
CA GLN A 300 -8.48 13.92 2.45
C GLN A 300 -8.56 14.23 0.94
N ASN A 301 -7.44 14.11 0.21
CA ASN A 301 -7.37 14.38 -1.22
C ASN A 301 -6.80 13.20 -2.01
N ASP A 302 -6.95 11.99 -1.49
CA ASP A 302 -6.41 10.78 -2.10
C ASP A 302 -7.39 10.23 -3.15
N ILE A 303 -6.96 10.20 -4.41
CA ILE A 303 -7.80 9.78 -5.55
C ILE A 303 -8.25 8.31 -5.47
N MET A 304 -7.47 7.42 -4.81
CA MET A 304 -7.89 6.03 -4.61
C MET A 304 -8.92 5.91 -3.49
N ILE A 305 -8.76 6.68 -2.41
CA ILE A 305 -9.76 6.74 -1.34
C ILE A 305 -11.08 7.33 -1.88
N ASP A 306 -11.01 8.39 -2.68
CA ASP A 306 -12.19 8.97 -3.34
C ASP A 306 -12.90 7.94 -4.23
N GLU A 307 -12.14 7.09 -4.94
CA GLU A 307 -12.72 6.04 -5.77
C GLU A 307 -13.39 4.96 -4.92
N VAL A 308 -12.79 4.56 -3.80
CA VAL A 308 -13.43 3.62 -2.84
C VAL A 308 -14.73 4.21 -2.30
N ILE A 309 -14.76 5.49 -1.94
CA ILE A 309 -15.98 6.15 -1.45
C ILE A 309 -17.08 6.12 -2.52
N LYS A 310 -16.76 6.38 -3.79
CA LYS A 310 -17.74 6.27 -4.90
C LYS A 310 -18.27 4.84 -5.06
N LEU A 311 -17.38 3.84 -4.97
CA LEU A 311 -17.77 2.42 -5.06
C LEU A 311 -18.67 2.01 -3.88
N SER A 312 -18.39 2.49 -2.68
CA SER A 312 -19.20 2.28 -1.49
C SER A 312 -20.59 2.92 -1.62
N ASP A 313 -20.66 4.13 -2.14
CA ASP A 313 -21.92 4.86 -2.42
C ASP A 313 -22.74 4.27 -3.57
N GLY A 314 -22.21 3.28 -4.30
CA GLY A 314 -22.86 2.68 -5.46
C GLY A 314 -22.95 3.58 -6.70
N LYS A 315 -21.98 4.49 -6.87
CA LYS A 315 -21.90 5.45 -7.99
C LYS A 315 -20.88 5.04 -9.04
#